data_95c2551173cd7e0925bc50077253b7c4
#
_entry.id   95c2551173cd7e0925bc50077253b7c4
#
_cell.length_a   1.000
_cell.length_b   1.000
_cell.length_c   1.000
_cell.angle_alpha   90.00
_cell.angle_beta   90.00
_cell.angle_gamma   90.00
#
_symmetry.space_group_name_H-M   'P 1'
#
loop_
_entity.id
_entity.type
_entity.pdbx_description
1 polymer ?
#
loop_
_entity_poly.entity_id
_entity_poly.type
_entity_poly.pdbx_seq_one_letter_code
_entity_poly.pdbx_strand_id
1 'polypeptide(L)'
;MTQKPRYIGLDFGDKTIGVALGCPDSRVATGLETIRRNLPEALRPSINRLREIIAAYNITHIVLGHPLNMDGSLSPRAVMTGNFRDKLQRNFKSLEIVLWDERLSTQAVTRAFATNTTHGSKKRKETYNLHVDEMAAVYILQGYLSSL
;
A
#
# COMPACT_ATOMS: atom_id res chain seq x y z
N MET A 1 -24.12 -16.86 -3.65
CA MET A 1 -22.97 -16.99 -2.74
C MET A 1 -22.20 -15.68 -2.66
N THR A 2 -22.05 -15.17 -1.47
CA THR A 2 -21.24 -13.97 -1.26
C THR A 2 -19.74 -14.35 -1.33
N GLN A 3 -19.01 -13.65 -2.20
CA GLN A 3 -17.55 -13.80 -2.23
C GLN A 3 -16.95 -13.33 -0.92
N LYS A 4 -15.97 -14.07 -0.42
CA LYS A 4 -15.18 -13.63 0.74
C LYS A 4 -14.43 -12.34 0.39
N PRO A 5 -14.39 -11.36 1.29
CA PRO A 5 -13.61 -10.14 1.05
C PRO A 5 -12.14 -10.45 0.79
N ARG A 6 -11.57 -9.78 -0.19
CA ARG A 6 -10.13 -9.85 -0.48
C ARG A 6 -9.59 -8.43 -0.60
N TYR A 7 -8.52 -8.17 0.11
CA TYR A 7 -7.96 -6.83 0.23
C TYR A 7 -6.65 -6.70 -0.52
N ILE A 8 -6.47 -5.54 -1.14
CA ILE A 8 -5.18 -5.11 -1.66
C ILE A 8 -4.77 -3.87 -0.86
N GLY A 9 -3.51 -3.86 -0.38
CA GLY A 9 -2.94 -2.71 0.28
C GLY A 9 -2.04 -1.96 -0.68
N LEU A 10 -2.14 -0.64 -0.70
CA LEU A 10 -1.36 0.20 -1.59
C LEU A 10 -0.63 1.29 -0.82
N ASP A 11 0.66 1.45 -1.14
CA ASP A 11 1.47 2.58 -0.69
C ASP A 11 1.82 3.42 -1.92
N PHE A 12 1.19 4.60 -2.03
CA PHE A 12 1.34 5.48 -3.19
C PHE A 12 2.49 6.46 -2.97
N GLY A 13 3.56 6.28 -3.76
CA GLY A 13 4.72 7.17 -3.74
C GLY A 13 4.83 8.00 -5.02
N ASP A 14 5.89 8.82 -5.11
CA ASP A 14 6.11 9.72 -6.25
C ASP A 14 6.25 8.98 -7.57
N LYS A 15 6.96 7.85 -7.56
CA LYS A 15 7.20 7.04 -8.77
C LYS A 15 6.86 5.57 -8.60
N THR A 16 6.45 5.16 -7.40
CA THR A 16 6.19 3.76 -7.10
C THR A 16 4.87 3.59 -6.39
N ILE A 17 4.27 2.42 -6.57
CA ILE A 17 3.12 1.98 -5.78
C ILE A 17 3.47 0.60 -5.23
N GLY A 18 3.66 0.51 -3.92
CA GLY A 18 3.83 -0.77 -3.24
C GLY A 18 2.50 -1.49 -3.16
N VAL A 19 2.51 -2.79 -3.39
CA VAL A 19 1.29 -3.62 -3.46
C VAL A 19 1.41 -4.81 -2.52
N ALA A 20 0.39 -5.00 -1.69
CA ALA A 20 0.27 -6.15 -0.79
C ALA A 20 -1.11 -6.78 -0.92
N LEU A 21 -1.21 -8.06 -0.60
CA LEU A 21 -2.47 -8.82 -0.62
C LEU A 21 -2.79 -9.37 0.76
N GLY A 22 -4.08 -9.49 1.07
CA GLY A 22 -4.53 -10.08 2.32
C GLY A 22 -6.03 -10.34 2.34
N CYS A 23 -6.47 -11.10 3.33
CA CYS A 23 -7.89 -11.35 3.56
C CYS A 23 -8.19 -11.33 5.07
N PRO A 24 -9.44 -11.02 5.46
CA PRO A 24 -9.79 -10.94 6.89
C PRO A 24 -9.65 -12.26 7.64
N ASP A 25 -9.87 -13.38 6.96
CA ASP A 25 -9.87 -14.70 7.61
C ASP A 25 -8.50 -15.04 8.19
N SER A 26 -7.44 -14.85 7.40
CA SER A 26 -6.07 -15.12 7.86
C SER A 26 -5.48 -13.95 8.65
N ARG A 27 -5.96 -12.73 8.39
CA ARG A 27 -5.42 -11.48 8.94
C ARG A 27 -3.92 -11.31 8.70
N VAL A 28 -3.44 -11.87 7.59
CA VAL A 28 -2.02 -11.79 7.20
C VAL A 28 -1.91 -11.07 5.87
N ALA A 29 -1.06 -10.06 5.81
CA ALA A 29 -0.72 -9.33 4.59
C ALA A 29 0.62 -9.82 4.06
N THR A 30 0.71 -10.01 2.74
CA THR A 30 1.93 -10.40 2.05
C THR A 30 2.22 -9.45 0.90
N GLY A 31 3.50 -9.12 0.69
CA GLY A 31 3.91 -8.26 -0.42
C GLY A 31 3.73 -8.95 -1.75
N LEU A 32 3.26 -8.22 -2.74
CA LEU A 32 3.07 -8.76 -4.09
C LEU A 32 4.08 -8.19 -5.08
N GLU A 33 4.11 -6.88 -5.26
CA GLU A 33 5.02 -6.23 -6.20
C GLU A 33 5.10 -4.73 -5.95
N THR A 34 6.05 -4.08 -6.63
CA THR A 34 6.15 -2.62 -6.70
C THR A 34 5.90 -2.20 -8.14
N ILE A 35 4.89 -1.35 -8.35
CA ILE A 35 4.60 -0.79 -9.67
C ILE A 35 5.39 0.50 -9.82
N ARG A 36 6.18 0.63 -10.89
CA ARG A 36 7.05 1.78 -11.12
C ARG A 36 6.53 2.65 -12.25
N ARG A 37 6.70 3.96 -12.09
CA ARG A 37 6.36 4.96 -13.11
C ARG A 37 7.62 5.74 -13.47
N ASN A 38 7.78 6.07 -14.75
CA ASN A 38 8.88 6.93 -15.21
C ASN A 38 8.66 8.39 -14.81
N LEU A 39 7.40 8.82 -14.84
CA LEU A 39 6.98 10.17 -14.46
C LEU A 39 5.87 10.09 -13.42
N PRO A 40 5.89 10.97 -12.39
CA PRO A 40 4.87 10.94 -11.32
C PRO A 40 3.43 11.05 -11.86
N GLU A 41 3.21 11.81 -12.93
CA GLU A 41 1.89 12.03 -13.53
C GLU A 41 1.44 10.91 -14.46
N ALA A 42 2.33 9.97 -14.83
CA ALA A 42 2.02 8.90 -15.77
C ALA A 42 1.32 7.73 -15.06
N LEU A 43 0.07 7.93 -14.64
CA LEU A 43 -0.67 6.96 -13.83
C LEU A 43 -1.41 5.90 -14.63
N ARG A 44 -1.65 6.12 -15.92
CA ARG A 44 -2.45 5.17 -16.74
C ARG A 44 -1.88 3.75 -16.74
N PRO A 45 -0.57 3.54 -16.98
CA PRO A 45 -0.01 2.19 -16.93
C PRO A 45 -0.15 1.55 -15.53
N SER A 46 -0.01 2.34 -14.47
CA SER A 46 -0.17 1.86 -13.10
C SER A 46 -1.61 1.42 -12.84
N ILE A 47 -2.59 2.19 -13.27
CA ILE A 47 -4.02 1.84 -13.14
C ILE A 47 -4.31 0.55 -13.93
N ASN A 48 -3.74 0.41 -15.13
CA ASN A 48 -3.91 -0.80 -15.93
C ASN A 48 -3.32 -2.02 -15.24
N ARG A 49 -2.14 -1.87 -14.62
CA ARG A 49 -1.54 -2.97 -13.85
C ARG A 49 -2.38 -3.34 -12.63
N LEU A 50 -2.90 -2.35 -11.91
CA LEU A 50 -3.80 -2.60 -10.79
C LEU A 50 -5.07 -3.33 -11.24
N ARG A 51 -5.59 -2.98 -12.41
CA ARG A 51 -6.77 -3.66 -12.98
C ARG A 51 -6.49 -5.14 -13.20
N GLU A 52 -5.32 -5.48 -13.71
CA GLU A 52 -4.91 -6.88 -13.90
C GLU A 52 -4.84 -7.63 -12.56
N ILE A 53 -4.23 -7.01 -11.56
CA ILE A 53 -4.08 -7.61 -10.22
C ILE A 53 -5.46 -7.80 -9.57
N ILE A 54 -6.29 -6.78 -9.63
CA ILE A 54 -7.64 -6.82 -9.06
C ILE A 54 -8.45 -7.96 -9.66
N ALA A 55 -8.37 -8.13 -10.98
CA ALA A 55 -9.06 -9.22 -11.67
C ALA A 55 -8.47 -10.58 -11.30
N ALA A 56 -7.14 -10.70 -11.30
CA ALA A 56 -6.46 -11.98 -11.05
C ALA A 56 -6.71 -12.51 -9.64
N TYR A 57 -6.80 -11.62 -8.65
CA TYR A 57 -6.95 -12.01 -7.24
C TYR A 57 -8.35 -11.78 -6.69
N ASN A 58 -9.31 -11.38 -7.53
CA ASN A 58 -10.69 -11.13 -7.14
C ASN A 58 -10.80 -10.14 -5.97
N ILE A 59 -10.08 -9.03 -6.07
CA ILE A 59 -10.02 -8.00 -5.02
C ILE A 59 -11.38 -7.33 -4.88
N THR A 60 -11.83 -7.14 -3.65
CA THR A 60 -13.08 -6.47 -3.32
C THR A 60 -12.87 -5.13 -2.64
N HIS A 61 -11.73 -4.93 -1.96
CA HIS A 61 -11.42 -3.75 -1.16
C HIS A 61 -10.01 -3.27 -1.44
N ILE A 62 -9.84 -1.95 -1.53
CA ILE A 62 -8.52 -1.32 -1.63
C ILE A 62 -8.26 -0.57 -0.33
N VAL A 63 -7.15 -0.88 0.35
CA VAL A 63 -6.70 -0.16 1.54
C VAL A 63 -5.51 0.69 1.11
N LEU A 64 -5.70 1.99 1.08
CA LEU A 64 -4.70 2.95 0.62
C LEU A 64 -4.12 3.69 1.82
N GLY A 65 -2.80 3.63 1.98
CA GLY A 65 -2.12 4.35 3.05
C GLY A 65 -2.27 5.87 2.89
N HIS A 66 -2.60 6.56 3.98
CA HIS A 66 -2.82 8.00 4.01
C HIS A 66 -1.74 8.65 4.86
N PRO A 67 -0.71 9.28 4.26
CA PRO A 67 0.45 9.81 4.98
C PRO A 67 0.19 11.20 5.58
N LEU A 68 -0.58 11.23 6.66
CA LEU A 68 -0.87 12.46 7.39
C LEU A 68 0.36 12.95 8.15
N ASN A 69 0.42 14.26 8.43
CA ASN A 69 1.40 14.81 9.37
C ASN A 69 1.12 14.28 10.78
N MET A 70 2.11 14.36 11.67
CA MET A 70 1.97 13.83 13.04
C MET A 70 0.83 14.48 13.82
N ASP A 71 0.48 15.73 13.50
CA ASP A 71 -0.65 16.44 14.12
C ASP A 71 -2.00 16.09 13.49
N GLY A 72 -2.02 15.22 12.48
CA GLY A 72 -3.24 14.84 11.76
C GLY A 72 -3.59 15.72 10.59
N SER A 73 -2.84 16.80 10.34
CA SER A 73 -3.10 17.67 9.19
C SER A 73 -2.63 17.01 7.88
N LEU A 74 -3.12 17.52 6.75
CA LEU A 74 -2.78 17.00 5.43
C LEU A 74 -1.36 17.44 5.03
N SER A 75 -0.50 16.45 4.78
CA SER A 75 0.79 16.68 4.15
C SER A 75 0.59 16.84 2.63
N PRO A 76 1.60 17.36 1.89
CA PRO A 76 1.52 17.34 0.42
C PRO A 76 1.31 15.94 -0.15
N ARG A 77 1.95 14.93 0.42
CA ARG A 77 1.77 13.53 0.01
C ARG A 77 0.34 13.04 0.31
N ALA A 78 -0.25 13.47 1.42
CA ALA A 78 -1.63 13.10 1.76
C ALA A 78 -2.61 13.69 0.74
N VAL A 79 -2.39 14.92 0.29
CA VAL A 79 -3.21 15.54 -0.75
C VAL A 79 -3.10 14.74 -2.05
N MET A 80 -1.89 14.39 -2.47
CA MET A 80 -1.66 13.59 -3.67
C MET A 80 -2.32 12.21 -3.57
N THR A 81 -2.25 11.60 -2.39
CA THR A 81 -2.90 10.31 -2.12
C THR A 81 -4.41 10.42 -2.23
N GLY A 82 -5.00 11.50 -1.72
CA GLY A 82 -6.43 11.75 -1.87
C GLY A 82 -6.86 11.87 -3.33
N ASN A 83 -6.06 12.56 -4.14
CA ASN A 83 -6.31 12.66 -5.59
C ASN A 83 -6.20 11.28 -6.26
N PHE A 84 -5.25 10.47 -5.86
CA PHE A 84 -5.09 9.11 -6.37
C PHE A 84 -6.28 8.24 -5.98
N ARG A 85 -6.78 8.37 -4.74
CA ARG A 85 -7.98 7.67 -4.29
C ARG A 85 -9.17 7.98 -5.18
N ASP A 86 -9.36 9.26 -5.52
CA ASP A 86 -10.48 9.67 -6.38
C ASP A 86 -10.34 9.02 -7.77
N LYS A 87 -9.12 8.94 -8.28
CA LYS A 87 -8.85 8.29 -9.56
C LYS A 87 -9.15 6.78 -9.49
N LEU A 88 -8.76 6.13 -8.40
CA LEU A 88 -9.07 4.71 -8.18
C LEU A 88 -10.58 4.50 -8.13
N GLN A 89 -11.31 5.35 -7.42
CA GLN A 89 -12.76 5.21 -7.31
C GLN A 89 -13.45 5.35 -8.67
N ARG A 90 -12.96 6.25 -9.52
CA ARG A 90 -13.51 6.42 -10.88
C ARG A 90 -13.24 5.20 -11.77
N ASN A 91 -12.08 4.56 -11.59
CA ASN A 91 -11.69 3.40 -12.39
C ASN A 91 -12.22 2.08 -11.86
N PHE A 92 -12.49 1.99 -10.55
CA PHE A 92 -12.92 0.77 -9.88
C PHE A 92 -14.17 1.04 -9.04
N LYS A 93 -15.28 1.36 -9.71
CA LYS A 93 -16.52 1.82 -9.07
C LYS A 93 -17.16 0.79 -8.16
N SER A 94 -16.95 -0.50 -8.41
CA SER A 94 -17.52 -1.58 -7.62
C SER A 94 -16.70 -1.90 -6.37
N LEU A 95 -15.48 -1.37 -6.25
CA LEU A 95 -14.60 -1.66 -5.13
C LEU A 95 -14.77 -0.63 -4.02
N GLU A 96 -14.65 -1.10 -2.79
CA GLU A 96 -14.60 -0.22 -1.62
C GLU A 96 -13.16 0.24 -1.41
N ILE A 97 -12.96 1.55 -1.23
CA ILE A 97 -11.64 2.14 -1.01
C ILE A 97 -11.59 2.75 0.39
N VAL A 98 -10.64 2.26 1.20
CA VAL A 98 -10.43 2.71 2.57
C VAL A 98 -9.11 3.47 2.63
N LEU A 99 -9.12 4.65 3.23
CA LEU A 99 -7.89 5.37 3.57
C LEU A 99 -7.45 4.95 4.96
N TRP A 100 -6.22 4.46 5.07
CA TRP A 100 -5.66 4.03 6.34
C TRP A 100 -4.57 5.00 6.79
N ASP A 101 -4.67 5.49 8.02
CA ASP A 101 -3.72 6.44 8.60
C ASP A 101 -2.35 5.80 8.78
N GLU A 102 -1.37 6.21 7.97
CA GLU A 102 -0.01 5.67 7.99
C GLU A 102 0.74 5.99 9.28
N ARG A 103 0.31 6.97 10.07
CA ARG A 103 0.94 7.25 11.37
C ARG A 103 0.93 6.02 12.26
N LEU A 104 -0.11 5.18 12.13
CA LEU A 104 -0.24 3.95 12.91
C LEU A 104 0.67 2.83 12.40
N SER A 105 1.01 2.83 11.10
CA SER A 105 1.80 1.78 10.45
C SER A 105 3.28 2.14 10.32
N THR A 106 3.59 3.41 10.02
CA THR A 106 4.95 3.88 9.75
C THR A 106 5.88 3.67 10.96
N GLN A 107 5.39 3.92 12.17
CA GLN A 107 6.18 3.69 13.38
C GLN A 107 6.55 2.22 13.53
N ALA A 108 5.62 1.31 13.25
CA ALA A 108 5.88 -0.13 13.30
C ALA A 108 6.91 -0.53 12.26
N VAL A 109 6.80 -0.01 11.02
CA VAL A 109 7.78 -0.24 9.96
C VAL A 109 9.16 0.24 10.38
N THR A 110 9.26 1.47 10.85
CA THR A 110 10.53 2.08 11.27
C THR A 110 11.18 1.27 12.39
N ARG A 111 10.42 0.84 13.38
CA ARG A 111 10.93 0.01 14.47
C ARG A 111 11.43 -1.33 13.98
N ALA A 112 10.65 -2.00 13.12
CA ALA A 112 11.03 -3.29 12.58
C ALA A 112 12.32 -3.21 11.77
N PHE A 113 12.46 -2.20 10.92
CA PHE A 113 13.65 -2.00 10.11
C PHE A 113 14.85 -1.55 10.95
N ALA A 114 14.66 -0.69 11.94
CA ALA A 114 15.74 -0.30 12.85
C ALA A 114 16.31 -1.50 13.58
N THR A 115 15.46 -2.43 14.01
CA THR A 115 15.88 -3.65 14.69
C THR A 115 16.63 -4.58 13.74
N ASN A 116 16.18 -4.68 12.49
CA ASN A 116 16.74 -5.61 11.51
C ASN A 116 18.01 -5.07 10.82
N THR A 117 18.22 -3.75 10.82
CA THR A 117 19.35 -3.13 10.12
C THR A 117 20.59 -2.94 10.98
N THR A 118 20.54 -3.17 12.29
CA THR A 118 21.67 -2.97 13.21
C THR A 118 22.87 -3.86 12.89
N HIS A 119 22.71 -4.92 12.11
CA HIS A 119 23.77 -5.85 11.73
C HIS A 119 23.83 -6.09 10.23
N GLY A 120 23.31 -5.16 9.42
CA GLY A 120 23.15 -5.35 7.99
C GLY A 120 24.44 -5.16 7.20
N SER A 121 24.82 -6.14 6.38
CA SER A 121 25.81 -5.97 5.33
C SER A 121 25.26 -5.02 4.25
N LYS A 122 26.16 -4.49 3.38
CA LYS A 122 25.75 -3.68 2.21
C LYS A 122 24.66 -4.37 1.38
N LYS A 123 24.75 -5.68 1.24
CA LYS A 123 23.82 -6.50 0.49
C LYS A 123 22.41 -6.47 1.10
N ARG A 124 22.30 -6.43 2.43
CA ARG A 124 21.00 -6.31 3.13
C ARG A 124 20.38 -4.92 2.94
N LYS A 125 21.21 -3.86 2.90
CA LYS A 125 20.71 -2.51 2.66
C LYS A 125 20.14 -2.36 1.26
N GLU A 126 20.78 -2.95 0.26
CA GLU A 126 20.29 -2.94 -1.11
C GLU A 126 18.98 -3.72 -1.23
N THR A 127 18.90 -4.91 -0.62
CA THR A 127 17.67 -5.70 -0.57
C THR A 127 16.55 -4.94 0.16
N TYR A 128 16.90 -4.28 1.27
CA TYR A 128 15.96 -3.44 2.01
C TYR A 128 15.37 -2.34 1.12
N ASN A 129 16.21 -1.61 0.39
CA ASN A 129 15.77 -0.54 -0.49
C ASN A 129 14.86 -1.04 -1.62
N LEU A 130 15.12 -2.25 -2.15
CA LEU A 130 14.32 -2.84 -3.21
C LEU A 130 12.91 -3.23 -2.76
N HIS A 131 12.75 -3.58 -1.49
CA HIS A 131 11.47 -4.09 -0.97
C HIS A 131 10.75 -3.13 -0.03
N VAL A 132 11.29 -1.92 0.18
CA VAL A 132 10.70 -0.94 1.10
C VAL A 132 9.25 -0.60 0.73
N ASP A 133 8.97 -0.39 -0.55
CA ASP A 133 7.62 -0.02 -0.99
C ASP A 133 6.61 -1.14 -0.79
N GLU A 134 7.02 -2.39 -1.06
CA GLU A 134 6.19 -3.57 -0.81
C GLU A 134 5.96 -3.76 0.69
N MET A 135 7.01 -3.59 1.50
CA MET A 135 6.90 -3.72 2.95
C MET A 135 6.02 -2.64 3.56
N ALA A 136 6.10 -1.41 3.05
CA ALA A 136 5.20 -0.35 3.49
C ALA A 136 3.75 -0.71 3.21
N ALA A 137 3.45 -1.25 2.03
CA ALA A 137 2.11 -1.71 1.67
C ALA A 137 1.65 -2.86 2.58
N VAL A 138 2.55 -3.79 2.92
CA VAL A 138 2.26 -4.88 3.86
C VAL A 138 1.86 -4.31 5.22
N TYR A 139 2.60 -3.35 5.75
CA TYR A 139 2.30 -2.77 7.06
C TYR A 139 1.00 -1.97 7.06
N ILE A 140 0.72 -1.25 5.98
CA ILE A 140 -0.54 -0.54 5.81
C ILE A 140 -1.70 -1.53 5.87
N LEU A 141 -1.63 -2.57 5.05
CA LEU A 141 -2.68 -3.58 4.99
C LEU A 141 -2.78 -4.38 6.29
N GLN A 142 -1.63 -4.76 6.87
CA GLN A 142 -1.61 -5.51 8.11
C GLN A 142 -2.24 -4.71 9.26
N GLY A 143 -1.95 -3.41 9.35
CA GLY A 143 -2.56 -2.53 10.35
C GLY A 143 -4.07 -2.52 10.22
N TYR A 144 -4.57 -2.40 9.00
CA TYR A 144 -6.00 -2.42 8.74
C TYR A 144 -6.63 -3.78 9.10
N LEU A 145 -6.03 -4.88 8.65
CA LEU A 145 -6.54 -6.23 8.93
C LEU A 145 -6.59 -6.51 10.43
N SER A 146 -5.58 -6.05 11.17
CA SER A 146 -5.52 -6.24 12.62
C SER A 146 -6.56 -5.41 13.36
N SER A 147 -7.10 -4.36 12.73
CA SER A 147 -8.14 -3.52 13.32
C SER A 147 -9.56 -4.08 13.16
N LEU A 148 -9.72 -5.08 12.34
CA LEU A 148 -11.03 -5.68 12.07
C LEU A 148 -11.55 -6.56 13.21
#